data_40e01ff59928520f0ef8ccc252b3363f
#
_entry.id   40e01ff59928520f0ef8ccc252b3363f
#
_cell.length_a   1.000
_cell.length_b   1.000
_cell.length_c   1.000
_cell.angle_alpha   90.00
_cell.angle_beta   90.00
_cell.angle_gamma   90.00
#
_symmetry.space_group_name_H-M   'P 1'
#
loop_
_entity.id
_entity.type
_entity.pdbx_description
1 polymer ?
#
loop_
_entity_poly.entity_id
_entity_poly.type
_entity_poly.pdbx_seq_one_letter_code
_entity_poly.pdbx_strand_id
1 'polypeptide(L)'
;MGQIGKEIYKCIPKRTMMSMNSKVISVVLGGGQGSRLYPLTNTRSKPAVPIGGKYRLVDIPISNCLNSGIKRIFVLTQFNSASLNKHIKNTYHFSFFSEAFVDILAAEQTPTNSTWFQGTADAVRQSLSHLVQHECEYVLILSGDQLYQMDFEQMVKSHEESGAEITIATIPVSAKDATDFGILKADENNLITSFIEKPKKELLPEWKSEVGEKLKSKGKEYLASMGIYLFNKRLLFNILE
;
A
#
# COMPACT_ATOMS: atom_id res chain seq x y z
N MET A 1 14.19 0.71 66.28
CA MET A 1 13.95 -0.34 65.27
C MET A 1 13.14 0.31 64.14
N GLY A 2 13.81 0.75 63.09
CA GLY A 2 13.20 1.43 61.95
C GLY A 2 12.93 0.41 60.86
N GLN A 3 11.70 0.38 60.35
CA GLN A 3 11.34 -0.38 59.16
C GLN A 3 11.82 0.37 57.93
N ILE A 4 12.76 -0.23 57.22
CA ILE A 4 13.21 0.24 55.88
C ILE A 4 12.19 -0.27 54.87
N GLY A 5 11.36 0.65 54.35
CA GLY A 5 10.45 0.37 53.25
C GLY A 5 11.23 -0.01 51.99
N LYS A 6 11.05 -1.22 51.49
CA LYS A 6 11.55 -1.64 50.20
C LYS A 6 10.68 -0.99 49.11
N GLU A 7 11.15 0.11 48.50
CA GLU A 7 10.60 0.59 47.25
C GLU A 7 10.94 -0.42 46.15
N ILE A 8 9.91 -1.12 45.65
CA ILE A 8 10.04 -1.98 44.47
C ILE A 8 9.94 -1.07 43.21
N TYR A 9 11.08 -0.71 42.68
CA TYR A 9 11.13 -0.06 41.39
C TYR A 9 10.68 -1.07 40.32
N LYS A 10 9.43 -0.98 39.87
CA LYS A 10 8.99 -1.67 38.67
C LYS A 10 9.73 -1.05 37.48
N CYS A 11 10.70 -1.78 36.94
CA CYS A 11 11.28 -1.46 35.65
C CYS A 11 10.18 -1.65 34.58
N ILE A 12 9.49 -0.57 34.21
CA ILE A 12 8.61 -0.56 33.06
C ILE A 12 9.56 -0.61 31.86
N PRO A 13 9.54 -1.68 31.03
CA PRO A 13 10.37 -1.69 29.84
C PRO A 13 9.99 -0.46 29.01
N LYS A 14 10.95 0.44 28.79
CA LYS A 14 10.79 1.51 27.79
C LYS A 14 10.43 0.81 26.48
N ARG A 15 9.20 1.00 26.00
CA ARG A 15 8.79 0.56 24.68
C ARG A 15 9.76 1.26 23.71
N THR A 16 10.77 0.53 23.25
CA THR A 16 11.74 1.05 22.29
C THR A 16 10.93 1.49 21.09
N MET A 17 10.96 2.78 20.76
CA MET A 17 10.26 3.27 19.56
C MET A 17 10.89 2.56 18.37
N MET A 18 10.16 1.60 17.78
CA MET A 18 10.59 0.93 16.57
C MET A 18 10.69 1.98 15.45
N SER A 19 11.73 1.93 14.65
CA SER A 19 11.86 2.80 13.48
C SER A 19 10.79 2.45 12.45
N MET A 20 10.41 3.37 11.58
CA MET A 20 9.49 3.08 10.46
C MET A 20 9.94 1.87 9.65
N ASN A 21 11.25 1.71 9.43
CA ASN A 21 11.81 0.57 8.71
C ASN A 21 11.57 -0.77 9.42
N SER A 22 11.58 -0.82 10.73
CA SER A 22 11.29 -2.06 11.49
C SER A 22 9.79 -2.31 11.68
N LYS A 23 8.95 -1.26 11.68
CA LYS A 23 7.50 -1.39 11.83
C LYS A 23 6.78 -1.83 10.55
N VAL A 24 7.22 -1.34 9.39
CA VAL A 24 6.47 -1.47 8.14
C VAL A 24 7.29 -2.19 7.08
N ILE A 25 6.64 -3.11 6.38
CA ILE A 25 7.11 -3.66 5.10
C ILE A 25 6.13 -3.24 4.00
N SER A 26 6.64 -2.86 2.84
CA SER A 26 5.80 -2.42 1.73
C SER A 26 5.74 -3.45 0.62
N VAL A 27 4.56 -3.58 0.00
CA VAL A 27 4.29 -4.44 -1.15
C VAL A 27 3.73 -3.58 -2.28
N VAL A 28 4.51 -3.40 -3.34
CA VAL A 28 4.12 -2.63 -4.53
C VAL A 28 3.62 -3.57 -5.61
N LEU A 29 2.37 -3.40 -6.04
CA LEU A 29 1.71 -4.23 -7.05
C LEU A 29 2.14 -3.80 -8.46
N GLY A 30 2.99 -4.57 -9.11
CA GLY A 30 3.58 -4.28 -10.42
C GLY A 30 3.03 -5.08 -11.61
N GLY A 31 1.93 -5.80 -11.45
CA GLY A 31 1.48 -6.86 -12.37
C GLY A 31 0.47 -6.48 -13.47
N GLY A 32 0.02 -5.24 -13.59
CA GLY A 32 -1.04 -4.84 -14.53
C GLY A 32 -0.62 -4.82 -16.02
N GLN A 33 -1.48 -5.30 -16.94
CA GLN A 33 -1.26 -5.24 -18.39
C GLN A 33 -1.20 -3.81 -18.93
N GLY A 34 -2.00 -2.89 -18.35
CA GLY A 34 -1.98 -1.47 -18.72
C GLY A 34 -2.48 -1.15 -20.14
N SER A 35 -3.48 -1.86 -20.62
CA SER A 35 -4.03 -1.71 -21.99
C SER A 35 -4.42 -0.27 -22.35
N ARG A 36 -4.84 0.54 -21.37
CA ARG A 36 -5.20 1.97 -21.58
C ARG A 36 -4.00 2.85 -21.97
N LEU A 37 -2.77 2.40 -21.75
CA LEU A 37 -1.53 3.13 -22.10
C LEU A 37 -0.87 2.58 -23.37
N TYR A 38 -1.57 1.75 -24.16
CA TYR A 38 -1.08 1.34 -25.47
C TYR A 38 -0.77 2.57 -26.34
N PRO A 39 0.35 2.61 -27.09
CA PRO A 39 1.33 1.53 -27.33
C PRO A 39 2.48 1.47 -26.31
N LEU A 40 2.51 2.31 -25.27
CA LEU A 40 3.61 2.36 -24.30
C LEU A 40 3.78 1.04 -23.52
N THR A 41 2.71 0.28 -23.38
CA THR A 41 2.66 -1.00 -22.66
C THR A 41 2.78 -2.22 -23.57
N ASN A 42 3.07 -2.06 -24.85
CA ASN A 42 3.19 -3.17 -25.79
C ASN A 42 4.27 -4.19 -25.38
N THR A 43 5.44 -3.70 -24.91
CA THR A 43 6.61 -4.53 -24.58
C THR A 43 7.00 -4.46 -23.11
N ARG A 44 6.18 -3.86 -22.26
CA ARG A 44 6.47 -3.65 -20.82
C ARG A 44 5.20 -3.55 -20.00
N SER A 45 5.29 -3.90 -18.73
CA SER A 45 4.20 -3.68 -17.75
C SER A 45 3.95 -2.18 -17.53
N LYS A 46 2.74 -1.80 -17.09
CA LYS A 46 2.38 -0.40 -16.83
C LYS A 46 3.33 0.29 -15.83
N PRO A 47 3.75 -0.33 -14.71
CA PRO A 47 4.73 0.28 -13.79
C PRO A 47 6.10 0.55 -14.41
N ALA A 48 6.44 -0.13 -15.52
CA ALA A 48 7.69 0.06 -16.23
C ALA A 48 7.65 1.20 -17.27
N VAL A 49 6.53 1.89 -17.44
CA VAL A 49 6.41 3.02 -18.37
C VAL A 49 7.31 4.17 -17.91
N PRO A 50 8.18 4.70 -18.79
CA PRO A 50 9.07 5.81 -18.48
C PRO A 50 8.33 7.09 -18.15
N ILE A 51 8.86 7.84 -17.18
CA ILE A 51 8.39 9.14 -16.75
C ILE A 51 9.59 10.06 -16.55
N GLY A 52 9.49 11.33 -16.97
CA GLY A 52 10.53 12.31 -16.73
C GLY A 52 11.94 11.88 -17.17
N GLY A 53 12.07 11.14 -18.27
CA GLY A 53 13.34 10.65 -18.80
C GLY A 53 13.76 9.30 -18.21
N LYS A 54 14.52 9.28 -17.13
CA LYS A 54 15.12 8.05 -16.56
C LYS A 54 14.22 7.29 -15.58
N TYR A 55 13.20 7.93 -15.04
CA TYR A 55 12.31 7.32 -14.05
C TYR A 55 11.22 6.47 -14.72
N ARG A 56 10.56 5.62 -13.92
CA ARG A 56 9.41 4.82 -14.30
C ARG A 56 8.27 5.03 -13.30
N LEU A 57 7.05 4.68 -13.67
CA LEU A 57 5.89 4.83 -12.78
C LEU A 57 6.11 4.19 -11.40
N VAL A 58 6.73 3.01 -11.35
CA VAL A 58 7.04 2.30 -10.09
C VAL A 58 7.95 3.09 -9.14
N ASP A 59 8.76 4.00 -9.67
CA ASP A 59 9.66 4.80 -8.82
C ASP A 59 8.90 5.77 -7.91
N ILE A 60 7.66 6.11 -8.24
CA ILE A 60 6.82 6.99 -7.44
C ILE A 60 6.46 6.33 -6.08
N PRO A 61 5.77 5.18 -6.02
CA PRO A 61 5.50 4.52 -4.73
C PRO A 61 6.78 4.13 -3.98
N ILE A 62 7.82 3.67 -4.68
CA ILE A 62 9.10 3.34 -4.03
C ILE A 62 9.73 4.59 -3.40
N SER A 63 9.78 5.73 -4.11
CA SER A 63 10.30 6.98 -3.57
C SER A 63 9.50 7.48 -2.36
N ASN A 64 8.17 7.40 -2.42
CA ASN A 64 7.33 7.78 -1.28
C ASN A 64 7.62 6.89 -0.05
N CYS A 65 7.82 5.57 -0.23
CA CYS A 65 8.24 4.67 0.84
C CYS A 65 9.59 5.08 1.43
N LEU A 66 10.60 5.26 0.58
CA LEU A 66 11.97 5.60 1.02
C LEU A 66 12.00 6.95 1.76
N ASN A 67 11.26 7.94 1.26
CA ASN A 67 11.15 9.26 1.89
C ASN A 67 10.39 9.22 3.24
N SER A 68 9.50 8.25 3.42
CA SER A 68 8.78 7.99 4.68
C SER A 68 9.55 7.03 5.61
N GLY A 69 10.82 6.72 5.33
CA GLY A 69 11.65 5.84 6.15
C GLY A 69 11.33 4.34 6.00
N ILE A 70 10.45 3.94 5.08
CA ILE A 70 10.14 2.54 4.77
C ILE A 70 11.11 2.05 3.69
N LYS A 71 12.05 1.18 4.08
CA LYS A 71 13.15 0.74 3.20
C LYS A 71 13.11 -0.74 2.86
N ARG A 72 12.12 -1.48 3.34
CA ARG A 72 11.90 -2.90 3.05
C ARG A 72 10.70 -3.01 2.12
N ILE A 73 10.97 -3.20 0.82
CA ILE A 73 9.97 -3.06 -0.23
C ILE A 73 10.02 -4.29 -1.14
N PHE A 74 8.90 -4.99 -1.28
CA PHE A 74 8.69 -5.99 -2.31
C PHE A 74 7.92 -5.40 -3.49
N VAL A 75 8.33 -5.76 -4.70
CA VAL A 75 7.60 -5.41 -5.93
C VAL A 75 7.10 -6.69 -6.58
N LEU A 76 5.77 -6.88 -6.58
CA LEU A 76 5.14 -8.04 -7.18
C LEU A 76 5.02 -7.86 -8.69
N THR A 77 5.55 -8.80 -9.46
CA THR A 77 5.58 -8.70 -10.92
C THR A 77 5.01 -9.95 -11.58
N GLN A 78 4.34 -9.77 -12.71
CA GLN A 78 3.78 -10.88 -13.47
C GLN A 78 3.90 -10.63 -14.98
N PHE A 79 3.14 -9.68 -15.51
CA PHE A 79 3.02 -9.43 -16.95
C PHE A 79 4.15 -8.54 -17.47
N ASN A 80 4.81 -8.95 -18.59
CA ASN A 80 5.86 -8.18 -19.27
C ASN A 80 6.89 -7.55 -18.30
N SER A 81 7.33 -8.32 -17.30
CA SER A 81 8.09 -7.82 -16.16
C SER A 81 9.58 -7.59 -16.44
N ALA A 82 10.15 -8.16 -17.52
CA ALA A 82 11.59 -8.14 -17.77
C ALA A 82 12.22 -6.71 -17.69
N SER A 83 11.55 -5.72 -18.30
CA SER A 83 12.04 -4.34 -18.29
C SER A 83 11.88 -3.66 -16.92
N LEU A 84 10.85 -4.03 -16.16
CA LEU A 84 10.63 -3.58 -14.78
C LEU A 84 11.69 -4.16 -13.85
N ASN A 85 11.91 -5.47 -13.92
CA ASN A 85 12.89 -6.19 -13.12
C ASN A 85 14.32 -5.64 -13.35
N LYS A 86 14.67 -5.41 -14.63
CA LYS A 86 15.97 -4.80 -14.98
C LYS A 86 16.10 -3.39 -14.38
N HIS A 87 15.06 -2.57 -14.45
CA HIS A 87 15.07 -1.21 -13.89
C HIS A 87 15.27 -1.23 -12.38
N ILE A 88 14.46 -1.99 -11.64
CA ILE A 88 14.55 -2.08 -10.18
C ILE A 88 15.95 -2.55 -9.75
N LYS A 89 16.43 -3.64 -10.35
CA LYS A 89 17.75 -4.20 -10.04
C LYS A 89 18.91 -3.23 -10.29
N ASN A 90 18.77 -2.34 -11.30
CA ASN A 90 19.83 -1.40 -11.65
C ASN A 90 19.71 -0.05 -10.94
N THR A 91 18.56 0.26 -10.30
CA THR A 91 18.29 1.57 -9.71
C THR A 91 18.46 1.55 -8.20
N TYR A 92 17.98 0.48 -7.53
CA TYR A 92 17.91 0.42 -6.08
C TYR A 92 19.02 -0.48 -5.52
N HIS A 93 20.06 0.16 -5.00
CA HIS A 93 21.19 -0.50 -4.34
C HIS A 93 21.35 0.02 -2.92
N PHE A 94 21.39 -0.88 -1.97
CA PHE A 94 21.59 -0.57 -0.57
C PHE A 94 22.92 -1.18 -0.09
N SER A 95 23.49 -0.61 0.98
CA SER A 95 24.68 -1.17 1.61
C SER A 95 24.41 -2.59 2.11
N PHE A 96 25.35 -3.48 1.98
CA PHE A 96 25.29 -4.85 2.50
C PHE A 96 25.01 -4.90 4.02
N PHE A 97 25.40 -3.87 4.75
CA PHE A 97 25.15 -3.74 6.20
C PHE A 97 23.79 -3.16 6.53
N SER A 98 22.98 -2.83 5.53
CA SER A 98 21.64 -2.29 5.70
C SER A 98 20.59 -3.40 5.60
N GLU A 99 19.54 -3.34 6.42
CA GLU A 99 18.34 -4.19 6.26
C GLU A 99 17.40 -3.69 5.13
N ALA A 100 17.81 -2.64 4.43
CA ALA A 100 17.02 -2.05 3.35
C ALA A 100 17.12 -2.90 2.08
N PHE A 101 15.99 -3.07 1.41
CA PHE A 101 15.94 -3.73 0.11
C PHE A 101 14.76 -3.24 -0.74
N VAL A 102 14.89 -3.38 -2.05
CA VAL A 102 13.79 -3.36 -3.01
C VAL A 102 13.90 -4.63 -3.83
N ASP A 103 13.14 -5.64 -3.44
CA ASP A 103 13.21 -6.97 -4.03
C ASP A 103 11.98 -7.27 -4.91
N ILE A 104 12.18 -8.11 -5.91
CA ILE A 104 11.16 -8.51 -6.86
C ILE A 104 10.65 -9.88 -6.49
N LEU A 105 9.32 -9.96 -6.30
CA LEU A 105 8.61 -11.23 -6.20
C LEU A 105 7.81 -11.43 -7.50
N ALA A 106 8.33 -12.26 -8.37
CA ALA A 106 7.65 -12.64 -9.59
C ALA A 106 6.56 -13.68 -9.29
N ALA A 107 5.47 -13.66 -10.06
CA ALA A 107 4.52 -14.78 -10.01
C ALA A 107 5.24 -16.06 -10.40
N GLU A 108 5.06 -17.11 -9.60
CA GLU A 108 5.72 -18.41 -9.77
C GLU A 108 4.68 -19.52 -9.82
N GLN A 109 4.97 -20.53 -10.64
CA GLN A 109 4.26 -21.81 -10.58
C GLN A 109 5.00 -22.74 -9.65
N THR A 110 4.31 -23.28 -8.67
CA THR A 110 4.84 -24.24 -7.71
C THR A 110 4.11 -25.58 -7.83
N PRO A 111 4.64 -26.68 -7.28
CA PRO A 111 3.93 -27.95 -7.27
C PRO A 111 2.53 -27.90 -6.66
N THR A 112 2.28 -26.94 -5.76
CA THR A 112 1.00 -26.75 -5.08
C THR A 112 0.14 -25.67 -5.71
N ASN A 113 0.69 -24.82 -6.59
CA ASN A 113 -0.02 -23.73 -7.27
C ASN A 113 0.51 -23.54 -8.70
N SER A 114 -0.29 -23.97 -9.68
CA SER A 114 0.04 -23.86 -11.11
C SER A 114 -0.50 -22.59 -11.77
N THR A 115 -1.16 -21.69 -11.02
CA THR A 115 -1.80 -20.49 -11.56
C THR A 115 -0.96 -19.23 -11.34
N TRP A 116 -1.05 -18.31 -12.28
CA TRP A 116 -0.56 -16.94 -12.13
C TRP A 116 -1.44 -16.17 -11.14
N PHE A 117 -1.00 -14.99 -10.67
CA PHE A 117 -1.81 -14.13 -9.82
C PHE A 117 -3.18 -13.85 -10.45
N GLN A 118 -4.24 -14.22 -9.76
CA GLN A 118 -5.63 -14.07 -10.23
C GLN A 118 -6.23 -12.69 -9.89
N GLY A 119 -5.46 -11.83 -9.27
CA GLY A 119 -5.85 -10.50 -8.87
C GLY A 119 -4.89 -9.91 -7.85
N THR A 120 -5.17 -8.71 -7.37
CA THR A 120 -4.31 -7.99 -6.41
C THR A 120 -4.23 -8.68 -5.06
N ALA A 121 -5.36 -9.14 -4.53
CA ALA A 121 -5.40 -9.86 -3.25
C ALA A 121 -4.68 -11.21 -3.36
N ASP A 122 -4.88 -11.94 -4.46
CA ASP A 122 -4.20 -13.22 -4.70
C ASP A 122 -2.69 -13.05 -4.85
N ALA A 123 -2.24 -11.96 -5.48
CA ALA A 123 -0.81 -11.65 -5.58
C ALA A 123 -0.17 -11.48 -4.20
N VAL A 124 -0.85 -10.76 -3.28
CA VAL A 124 -0.40 -10.62 -1.90
C VAL A 124 -0.46 -11.96 -1.17
N ARG A 125 -1.55 -12.73 -1.33
CA ARG A 125 -1.71 -14.05 -0.71
C ARG A 125 -0.58 -15.01 -1.09
N GLN A 126 -0.23 -15.10 -2.37
CA GLN A 126 0.88 -15.95 -2.82
C GLN A 126 2.25 -15.48 -2.33
N SER A 127 2.37 -14.20 -1.92
CA SER A 127 3.60 -13.61 -1.40
C SER A 127 3.74 -13.70 0.12
N LEU A 128 2.75 -14.24 0.86
CA LEU A 128 2.77 -14.30 2.33
C LEU A 128 3.97 -15.07 2.88
N SER A 129 4.41 -16.14 2.19
CA SER A 129 5.59 -16.93 2.57
C SER A 129 6.88 -16.10 2.63
N HIS A 130 6.99 -15.05 1.82
CA HIS A 130 8.11 -14.11 1.87
C HIS A 130 7.92 -13.10 3.00
N LEU A 131 6.70 -12.60 3.19
CA LEU A 131 6.39 -11.61 4.23
C LEU A 131 6.53 -12.18 5.65
N VAL A 132 6.24 -13.47 5.87
CA VAL A 132 6.33 -14.12 7.18
C VAL A 132 7.74 -14.08 7.77
N GLN A 133 8.76 -14.14 6.91
CA GLN A 133 10.17 -14.15 7.29
C GLN A 133 10.68 -12.81 7.88
N HIS A 134 9.91 -11.75 7.71
CA HIS A 134 10.27 -10.41 8.18
C HIS A 134 9.44 -10.01 9.40
N GLU A 135 10.11 -9.57 10.43
CA GLU A 135 9.46 -8.95 11.59
C GLU A 135 8.94 -7.56 11.19
N CYS A 136 7.64 -7.35 11.31
CA CYS A 136 6.98 -6.06 11.14
C CYS A 136 5.60 -6.09 11.82
N GLU A 137 5.09 -4.91 12.16
CA GLU A 137 3.74 -4.74 12.72
C GLU A 137 2.71 -4.56 11.58
N TYR A 138 3.11 -3.86 10.53
CA TYR A 138 2.22 -3.44 9.45
C TYR A 138 2.73 -3.85 8.07
N VAL A 139 1.79 -4.09 7.16
CA VAL A 139 2.04 -4.30 5.73
C VAL A 139 1.36 -3.18 4.94
N LEU A 140 2.15 -2.40 4.20
CA LEU A 140 1.69 -1.32 3.34
C LEU A 140 1.60 -1.83 1.90
N ILE A 141 0.39 -1.91 1.36
CA ILE A 141 0.12 -2.37 -0.02
C ILE A 141 -0.13 -1.17 -0.91
N LEU A 142 0.60 -1.07 -2.02
CA LEU A 142 0.60 0.06 -2.94
C LEU A 142 0.36 -0.36 -4.38
N SER A 143 -0.37 0.44 -5.13
CA SER A 143 -0.41 0.33 -6.60
C SER A 143 0.88 0.88 -7.20
N GLY A 144 1.51 0.13 -8.11
CA GLY A 144 2.79 0.48 -8.74
C GLY A 144 2.67 1.37 -9.99
N ASP A 145 1.48 1.89 -10.29
CA ASP A 145 1.15 2.50 -11.57
C ASP A 145 0.47 3.88 -11.46
N GLN A 146 0.57 4.52 -10.31
CA GLN A 146 -0.07 5.81 -10.01
C GLN A 146 0.97 6.91 -9.78
N LEU A 147 0.59 8.15 -10.08
CA LEU A 147 1.33 9.37 -9.81
C LEU A 147 0.73 10.09 -8.61
N TYR A 148 1.44 10.09 -7.50
CA TYR A 148 1.02 10.78 -6.28
C TYR A 148 2.23 11.09 -5.39
N GLN A 149 2.06 12.02 -4.47
CA GLN A 149 2.99 12.28 -3.38
C GLN A 149 2.28 12.01 -2.07
N MET A 150 2.85 11.20 -1.22
CA MET A 150 2.25 10.82 0.06
C MET A 150 3.34 10.56 1.09
N ASP A 151 3.11 11.04 2.30
CA ASP A 151 3.89 10.73 3.48
C ASP A 151 3.23 9.57 4.22
N PHE A 152 3.84 8.41 4.14
CA PHE A 152 3.33 7.21 4.80
C PHE A 152 3.58 7.18 6.31
N GLU A 153 4.50 8.00 6.83
CA GLU A 153 4.66 8.14 8.28
C GLU A 153 3.39 8.71 8.92
N GLN A 154 2.77 9.70 8.27
CA GLN A 154 1.48 10.24 8.72
C GLN A 154 0.35 9.20 8.63
N MET A 155 0.35 8.37 7.60
CA MET A 155 -0.65 7.28 7.47
C MET A 155 -0.50 6.25 8.59
N VAL A 156 0.73 5.82 8.91
CA VAL A 156 0.99 4.89 10.01
C VAL A 156 0.60 5.50 11.34
N LYS A 157 0.94 6.76 11.59
CA LYS A 157 0.55 7.47 12.80
C LYS A 157 -0.97 7.53 12.97
N SER A 158 -1.70 7.88 11.93
CA SER A 158 -3.17 7.90 11.93
C SER A 158 -3.77 6.51 12.17
N HIS A 159 -3.18 5.47 11.61
CA HIS A 159 -3.56 4.07 11.84
C HIS A 159 -3.40 3.66 13.32
N GLU A 160 -2.25 3.99 13.91
CA GLU A 160 -1.96 3.71 15.32
C GLU A 160 -2.90 4.49 16.26
N GLU A 161 -3.14 5.77 15.98
CA GLU A 161 -4.00 6.64 16.79
C GLU A 161 -5.48 6.23 16.74
N SER A 162 -5.95 5.77 15.58
CA SER A 162 -7.34 5.30 15.41
C SER A 162 -7.56 3.90 15.96
N GLY A 163 -6.50 3.11 16.19
CA GLY A 163 -6.61 1.71 16.55
C GLY A 163 -7.22 0.83 15.45
N ALA A 164 -7.24 1.32 14.21
CA ALA A 164 -7.78 0.58 13.07
C ALA A 164 -6.95 -0.66 12.76
N GLU A 165 -7.59 -1.70 12.25
CA GLU A 165 -6.89 -2.88 11.75
C GLU A 165 -6.52 -2.75 10.26
N ILE A 166 -7.27 -1.92 9.52
CA ILE A 166 -7.03 -1.59 8.11
C ILE A 166 -7.25 -0.08 7.93
N THR A 167 -6.30 0.59 7.29
CA THR A 167 -6.44 1.99 6.85
C THR A 167 -6.33 2.07 5.34
N ILE A 168 -7.26 2.79 4.72
CA ILE A 168 -7.33 2.96 3.26
C ILE A 168 -7.14 4.44 2.92
N ALA A 169 -6.19 4.74 2.04
CA ALA A 169 -6.05 6.10 1.53
C ALA A 169 -7.13 6.38 0.49
N THR A 170 -7.79 7.53 0.64
CA THR A 170 -8.86 7.98 -0.25
C THR A 170 -8.58 9.34 -0.84
N ILE A 171 -9.19 9.62 -2.00
CA ILE A 171 -9.16 10.93 -2.64
C ILE A 171 -10.58 11.36 -3.02
N PRO A 172 -10.97 12.60 -2.73
CA PRO A 172 -12.26 13.12 -3.16
C PRO A 172 -12.30 13.31 -4.68
N VAL A 173 -13.29 12.72 -5.36
CA VAL A 173 -13.47 12.77 -6.80
C VAL A 173 -14.84 13.30 -7.19
N SER A 174 -14.98 13.70 -8.47
CA SER A 174 -16.26 14.11 -9.04
C SER A 174 -17.13 12.91 -9.41
N ALA A 175 -18.44 13.13 -9.63
CA ALA A 175 -19.35 12.10 -10.10
C ALA A 175 -18.92 11.48 -11.45
N LYS A 176 -18.26 12.26 -12.29
CA LYS A 176 -17.73 11.79 -13.58
C LYS A 176 -16.64 10.74 -13.38
N ASP A 177 -15.76 10.98 -12.41
CA ASP A 177 -14.59 10.12 -12.17
C ASP A 177 -14.96 8.92 -11.28
N ALA A 178 -15.98 9.06 -10.42
CA ALA A 178 -16.39 8.06 -9.43
C ALA A 178 -16.74 6.68 -10.05
N THR A 179 -17.21 6.65 -11.29
CA THR A 179 -17.52 5.40 -12.01
C THR A 179 -16.30 4.55 -12.38
N ASP A 180 -15.10 5.11 -12.29
CA ASP A 180 -13.85 4.42 -12.64
C ASP A 180 -13.10 3.85 -11.43
N PHE A 181 -13.57 4.16 -10.20
CA PHE A 181 -12.92 3.81 -8.95
C PHE A 181 -13.82 3.00 -8.01
N GLY A 182 -13.19 2.36 -7.03
CA GLY A 182 -13.89 1.88 -5.85
C GLY A 182 -14.29 3.08 -4.96
N ILE A 183 -15.57 3.22 -4.65
CA ILE A 183 -16.10 4.32 -3.85
C ILE A 183 -16.43 3.83 -2.44
N LEU A 184 -16.07 4.63 -1.45
CA LEU A 184 -16.22 4.35 -0.04
C LEU A 184 -17.20 5.34 0.60
N LYS A 185 -17.95 4.85 1.60
CA LYS A 185 -18.62 5.69 2.58
C LYS A 185 -17.92 5.56 3.92
N ALA A 186 -17.76 6.66 4.61
CA ALA A 186 -17.25 6.71 5.96
C ALA A 186 -18.26 7.44 6.86
N ASP A 187 -18.26 7.09 8.13
CA ASP A 187 -19.01 7.81 9.16
C ASP A 187 -18.25 9.04 9.67
N GLU A 188 -18.80 9.72 10.68
CA GLU A 188 -18.22 10.91 11.32
C GLU A 188 -16.84 10.66 11.96
N ASN A 189 -16.54 9.40 12.29
CA ASN A 189 -15.26 8.97 12.85
C ASN A 189 -14.27 8.50 11.79
N ASN A 190 -14.58 8.70 10.50
CA ASN A 190 -13.86 8.17 9.36
C ASN A 190 -13.81 6.63 9.30
N LEU A 191 -14.71 5.92 9.97
CA LEU A 191 -14.83 4.47 9.85
C LEU A 191 -15.59 4.14 8.56
N ILE A 192 -14.98 3.28 7.72
CA ILE A 192 -15.58 2.86 6.45
C ILE A 192 -16.78 1.96 6.73
N THR A 193 -17.96 2.39 6.29
CA THR A 193 -19.23 1.69 6.48
C THR A 193 -19.69 0.91 5.26
N SER A 194 -19.25 1.32 4.07
CA SER A 194 -19.66 0.70 2.80
C SER A 194 -18.60 0.91 1.70
N PHE A 195 -18.56 -0.03 0.77
CA PHE A 195 -17.68 -0.01 -0.40
C PHE A 195 -18.41 -0.52 -1.65
N ILE A 196 -18.22 0.13 -2.77
CA ILE A 196 -18.70 -0.32 -4.07
C ILE A 196 -17.64 -0.13 -5.16
N GLU A 197 -17.35 -1.18 -5.91
CA GLU A 197 -16.39 -1.13 -7.00
C GLU A 197 -17.06 -0.63 -8.29
N LYS A 198 -16.56 0.46 -8.85
CA LYS A 198 -17.00 1.05 -10.13
C LYS A 198 -18.51 1.17 -10.25
N PRO A 199 -19.16 1.96 -9.38
CA PRO A 199 -20.61 2.09 -9.36
C PRO A 199 -21.14 2.63 -10.68
N LYS A 200 -22.32 2.15 -11.08
CA LYS A 200 -23.07 2.76 -12.18
C LYS A 200 -23.53 4.15 -11.78
N LYS A 201 -23.70 5.04 -12.79
CA LYS A 201 -24.11 6.45 -12.55
C LYS A 201 -25.40 6.59 -11.76
N GLU A 202 -26.33 5.66 -11.95
CA GLU A 202 -27.64 5.66 -11.30
C GLU A 202 -27.53 5.46 -9.77
N LEU A 203 -26.47 4.78 -9.30
CA LEU A 203 -26.22 4.51 -7.88
C LEU A 203 -25.46 5.64 -7.18
N LEU A 204 -24.80 6.52 -7.93
CA LEU A 204 -23.93 7.57 -7.37
C LEU A 204 -24.62 8.49 -6.35
N PRO A 205 -25.90 8.91 -6.50
CA PRO A 205 -26.54 9.79 -5.53
C PRO A 205 -26.51 9.27 -4.10
N GLU A 206 -26.59 7.95 -3.94
CA GLU A 206 -26.57 7.28 -2.62
C GLU A 206 -25.15 7.16 -2.03
N TRP A 207 -24.11 7.41 -2.83
CA TRP A 207 -22.71 7.22 -2.48
C TRP A 207 -21.95 8.52 -2.22
N LYS A 208 -22.63 9.63 -2.10
CA LYS A 208 -22.06 10.90 -1.67
C LYS A 208 -21.56 10.80 -0.23
N SER A 209 -20.41 11.40 0.04
CA SER A 209 -19.83 11.51 1.37
C SER A 209 -19.88 12.96 1.84
N GLU A 210 -19.92 13.16 3.15
CA GLU A 210 -19.76 14.49 3.73
C GLU A 210 -18.28 14.92 3.54
N VAL A 211 -18.11 15.98 2.78
CA VAL A 211 -16.82 16.59 2.51
C VAL A 211 -16.85 18.07 2.85
N GLY A 212 -15.69 18.66 3.14
CA GLY A 212 -15.63 20.10 3.44
C GLY A 212 -16.15 20.96 2.28
N GLU A 213 -16.73 22.14 2.60
CA GLU A 213 -17.34 23.07 1.65
C GLU A 213 -16.49 23.37 0.41
N LYS A 214 -15.17 23.46 0.57
CA LYS A 214 -14.22 23.69 -0.55
C LYS A 214 -14.19 22.53 -1.57
N LEU A 215 -14.43 21.30 -1.14
CA LEU A 215 -14.48 20.14 -2.02
C LEU A 215 -15.87 20.01 -2.65
N LYS A 216 -16.92 20.27 -1.86
CA LYS A 216 -18.31 20.30 -2.30
C LYS A 216 -18.54 21.34 -3.40
N SER A 217 -17.99 22.56 -3.24
CA SER A 217 -18.06 23.59 -4.28
C SER A 217 -17.36 23.22 -5.59
N LYS A 218 -16.43 22.26 -5.56
CA LYS A 218 -15.76 21.68 -6.74
C LYS A 218 -16.44 20.43 -7.28
N GLY A 219 -17.60 20.03 -6.72
CA GLY A 219 -18.33 18.81 -7.09
C GLY A 219 -17.61 17.52 -6.74
N LYS A 220 -16.66 17.54 -5.78
CA LYS A 220 -15.88 16.37 -5.35
C LYS A 220 -16.45 15.79 -4.08
N GLU A 221 -17.56 15.07 -4.22
CA GLU A 221 -18.37 14.55 -3.10
C GLU A 221 -18.25 13.02 -2.92
N TYR A 222 -17.34 12.34 -3.64
CA TYR A 222 -17.17 10.90 -3.59
C TYR A 222 -15.77 10.55 -3.09
N LEU A 223 -15.65 9.66 -2.12
CA LEU A 223 -14.36 9.17 -1.63
C LEU A 223 -13.92 7.97 -2.45
N ALA A 224 -12.97 8.15 -3.34
CA ALA A 224 -12.40 7.09 -4.15
C ALA A 224 -11.21 6.43 -3.45
N SER A 225 -11.15 5.11 -3.46
CA SER A 225 -9.99 4.35 -3.02
C SER A 225 -8.79 4.63 -3.93
N MET A 226 -7.66 4.95 -3.34
CA MET A 226 -6.40 5.10 -4.06
C MET A 226 -5.68 3.76 -4.31
N GLY A 227 -6.23 2.62 -3.87
CA GLY A 227 -5.52 1.35 -3.92
C GLY A 227 -4.28 1.32 -3.04
N ILE A 228 -4.28 2.10 -1.97
CA ILE A 228 -3.24 2.20 -0.96
C ILE A 228 -3.83 1.74 0.36
N TYR A 229 -3.28 0.66 0.92
CA TYR A 229 -3.82 0.01 2.11
C TYR A 229 -2.71 -0.22 3.14
N LEU A 230 -2.98 0.08 4.40
CA LEU A 230 -2.14 -0.29 5.53
C LEU A 230 -2.90 -1.29 6.38
N PHE A 231 -2.33 -2.47 6.57
CA PHE A 231 -2.89 -3.57 7.35
C PHE A 231 -2.06 -3.85 8.59
N ASN A 232 -2.71 -4.20 9.69
CA ASN A 232 -2.07 -5.00 10.73
C ASN A 232 -1.61 -6.32 10.10
N LYS A 233 -0.32 -6.67 10.24
CA LYS A 233 0.24 -7.90 9.64
C LYS A 233 -0.56 -9.13 10.01
N ARG A 234 -0.89 -9.28 11.30
CA ARG A 234 -1.66 -10.43 11.81
C ARG A 234 -3.03 -10.56 11.13
N LEU A 235 -3.75 -9.45 10.98
CA LEU A 235 -5.05 -9.49 10.29
C LEU A 235 -4.89 -9.86 8.83
N LEU A 236 -3.92 -9.26 8.11
CA LEU A 236 -3.69 -9.56 6.69
C LEU A 236 -3.47 -11.05 6.46
N PHE A 237 -2.66 -11.70 7.30
CA PHE A 237 -2.43 -13.13 7.21
C PHE A 237 -3.73 -13.91 7.46
N ASN A 238 -4.46 -13.60 8.52
CA ASN A 238 -5.71 -14.30 8.85
C ASN A 238 -6.79 -14.23 7.76
N ILE A 239 -6.86 -13.15 6.97
CA ILE A 239 -7.88 -12.99 5.93
C ILE A 239 -7.44 -13.53 4.56
N LEU A 240 -6.15 -13.80 4.36
CA LEU A 240 -5.62 -14.29 3.08
C LEU A 240 -5.21 -15.76 3.10
N GLU A 241 -5.05 -16.38 4.27
CA GLU A 241 -4.87 -17.83 4.44
C GLU A 241 -6.20 -18.56 4.26
#